data_4e83a90fbb83e20d94456b9f04defa75
#
_entry.id   4e83a90fbb83e20d94456b9f04defa75
#
_cell.length_a   1.000
_cell.length_b   1.000
_cell.length_c   1.000
_cell.angle_alpha   90.00
_cell.angle_beta   90.00
_cell.angle_gamma   90.00
#
_symmetry.space_group_name_H-M   'P 1'
#
loop_
_entity.id
_entity.type
_entity.pdbx_description
1 polymer ?
#
loop_
_entity_poly.entity_id
_entity_poly.type
_entity_poly.pdbx_seq_one_letter_code
_entity_poly.pdbx_strand_id
1 'polypeptide(L)'
;MDWLFELFSPQTVTGRAIVGVGAILIILVLLIAVTAVAVGLKRSLAIWVLIIAGLFAALIFLPISTDGLGPHPDPTATYEAALARFEADTASETTPLNALCSPQLLGHGNRTDKVVVLIHGVSSCPQAFVDFAPLLFERGHNVLVMRLPQNGFADRATDALGDMTAEELAAFGDTSVDIAAGLGEEVVVLGISAGGTVAAWAAQNRADVDRAVLLAPFLGLSGFGTAFNKVLMRAMLLLPDFPIWKDPALRENFVGMPHAYQLQSTRGTGEIMRLALAVFRQAMEGAPAAGSIAVVTNDADTAVSNEVTDDLVAVWREAGANPTTYVFAADHGLGHELIDPLEPGADPALTYPVIIDIIEGGDGTGSVVPLGDG
;
A
#
# COMPACT_ATOMS: atom_id res chain seq x y z
N MET A 1 -36.01 -5.03 -16.63
CA MET A 1 -35.18 -5.80 -17.61
C MET A 1 -33.85 -5.10 -17.92
N ASP A 2 -33.75 -3.80 -17.66
CA ASP A 2 -32.56 -2.99 -17.96
C ASP A 2 -31.31 -3.38 -17.16
N TRP A 3 -31.48 -3.81 -15.90
CA TRP A 3 -30.38 -4.30 -15.06
C TRP A 3 -29.65 -5.55 -15.62
N LEU A 4 -30.35 -6.40 -16.38
CA LEU A 4 -29.73 -7.54 -17.06
C LEU A 4 -28.87 -7.10 -18.25
N PHE A 5 -29.27 -6.06 -18.97
CA PHE A 5 -28.48 -5.48 -20.05
C PHE A 5 -27.21 -4.82 -19.52
N GLU A 6 -27.27 -4.13 -18.37
CA GLU A 6 -26.09 -3.54 -17.72
C GLU A 6 -25.10 -4.62 -17.23
N LEU A 7 -25.61 -5.75 -16.68
CA LEU A 7 -24.77 -6.84 -16.19
C LEU A 7 -23.94 -7.51 -17.30
N PHE A 8 -24.44 -7.50 -18.55
CA PHE A 8 -23.77 -8.09 -19.71
C PHE A 8 -23.20 -7.06 -20.68
N SER A 9 -23.29 -5.77 -20.37
CA SER A 9 -22.72 -4.73 -21.23
C SER A 9 -21.19 -4.77 -21.17
N PRO A 10 -20.49 -4.91 -22.32
CA PRO A 10 -19.03 -4.88 -22.36
C PRO A 10 -18.43 -3.50 -22.01
N GLN A 11 -19.29 -2.51 -21.79
CA GLN A 11 -18.88 -1.17 -21.36
C GLN A 11 -18.79 -1.04 -19.84
N THR A 12 -19.31 -1.99 -19.04
CA THR A 12 -19.15 -2.02 -17.59
C THR A 12 -18.02 -2.95 -17.17
N VAL A 13 -17.35 -2.66 -16.04
CA VAL A 13 -16.28 -3.54 -15.49
C VAL A 13 -16.86 -4.90 -15.13
N THR A 14 -18.04 -4.92 -14.49
CA THR A 14 -18.77 -6.14 -14.19
C THR A 14 -19.14 -6.88 -15.48
N GLY A 15 -19.59 -6.16 -16.52
CA GLY A 15 -19.89 -6.72 -17.83
C GLY A 15 -18.64 -7.30 -18.53
N ARG A 16 -17.50 -6.61 -18.47
CA ARG A 16 -16.22 -7.13 -19.02
C ARG A 16 -15.74 -8.37 -18.27
N ALA A 17 -15.83 -8.36 -16.93
CA ALA A 17 -15.49 -9.52 -16.13
C ALA A 17 -16.41 -10.71 -16.44
N ILE A 18 -17.72 -10.50 -16.53
CA ILE A 18 -18.69 -11.54 -16.88
C ILE A 18 -18.47 -12.02 -18.33
N VAL A 19 -18.24 -11.10 -19.27
CA VAL A 19 -17.95 -11.46 -20.67
C VAL A 19 -16.61 -12.18 -20.75
N GLY A 20 -15.59 -11.73 -20.01
CA GLY A 20 -14.29 -12.38 -19.94
C GLY A 20 -14.38 -13.80 -19.35
N VAL A 21 -15.04 -13.95 -18.22
CA VAL A 21 -15.29 -15.27 -17.60
C VAL A 21 -16.13 -16.15 -18.52
N GLY A 22 -17.17 -15.59 -19.14
CA GLY A 22 -18.00 -16.30 -20.12
C GLY A 22 -17.19 -16.77 -21.33
N ALA A 23 -16.32 -15.92 -21.87
CA ALA A 23 -15.42 -16.28 -22.98
C ALA A 23 -14.44 -17.39 -22.57
N ILE A 24 -13.84 -17.31 -21.38
CA ILE A 24 -12.95 -18.36 -20.85
C ILE A 24 -13.70 -19.69 -20.71
N LEU A 25 -14.91 -19.67 -20.17
CA LEU A 25 -15.74 -20.88 -20.05
C LEU A 25 -16.10 -21.48 -21.42
N ILE A 26 -16.47 -20.64 -22.39
CA ILE A 26 -16.73 -21.08 -23.75
C ILE A 26 -15.50 -21.71 -24.38
N ILE A 27 -14.34 -21.05 -24.28
CA ILE A 27 -13.08 -21.60 -24.78
C ILE A 27 -12.74 -22.93 -24.10
N LEU A 28 -12.91 -23.04 -22.79
CA LEU A 28 -12.68 -24.28 -22.05
C LEU A 28 -13.61 -25.40 -22.55
N VAL A 29 -14.90 -25.12 -22.73
CA VAL A 29 -15.86 -26.08 -23.26
C VAL A 29 -15.49 -26.52 -24.67
N LEU A 30 -15.09 -25.59 -25.53
CA LEU A 30 -14.63 -25.90 -26.89
C LEU A 30 -13.37 -26.77 -26.90
N LEU A 31 -12.41 -26.46 -26.04
CA LEU A 31 -11.16 -27.24 -25.88
C LEU A 31 -11.47 -28.65 -25.37
N ILE A 32 -12.39 -28.80 -24.41
CA ILE A 32 -12.86 -30.10 -23.91
C ILE A 32 -13.53 -30.87 -25.06
N ALA A 33 -14.37 -30.22 -25.86
CA ALA A 33 -15.05 -30.82 -26.98
C ALA A 33 -14.09 -31.30 -28.08
N VAL A 34 -13.12 -30.44 -28.46
CA VAL A 34 -12.11 -30.77 -29.48
C VAL A 34 -11.24 -31.94 -29.01
N THR A 35 -10.78 -31.93 -27.76
CA THR A 35 -9.98 -33.03 -27.21
C THR A 35 -10.82 -34.31 -27.06
N ALA A 36 -12.14 -34.19 -26.77
CA ALA A 36 -13.04 -35.34 -26.68
C ALA A 36 -13.19 -36.06 -28.02
N VAL A 37 -13.19 -35.32 -29.13
CA VAL A 37 -13.19 -35.92 -30.49
C VAL A 37 -11.92 -36.72 -30.73
N ALA A 38 -10.79 -36.24 -30.27
CA ALA A 38 -9.47 -36.86 -30.50
C ALA A 38 -9.24 -38.10 -29.61
N VAL A 39 -9.61 -38.02 -28.31
CA VAL A 39 -9.20 -39.04 -27.30
C VAL A 39 -10.40 -39.70 -26.59
N GLY A 40 -11.60 -39.29 -26.90
CA GLY A 40 -12.86 -39.71 -26.24
C GLY A 40 -13.19 -38.88 -25.00
N LEU A 41 -14.47 -38.68 -24.72
CA LEU A 41 -14.99 -37.77 -23.71
C LEU A 41 -14.40 -38.00 -22.30
N LYS A 42 -14.36 -39.26 -21.86
CA LYS A 42 -13.83 -39.59 -20.51
C LYS A 42 -12.37 -39.23 -20.33
N ARG A 43 -11.54 -39.48 -21.38
CA ARG A 43 -10.12 -39.14 -21.36
C ARG A 43 -9.90 -37.62 -21.43
N SER A 44 -10.69 -36.95 -22.29
CA SER A 44 -10.65 -35.46 -22.38
C SER A 44 -10.98 -34.84 -21.04
N LEU A 45 -12.08 -35.23 -20.38
CA LEU A 45 -12.43 -34.73 -19.06
C LEU A 45 -11.33 -34.97 -18.02
N ALA A 46 -10.75 -36.17 -18.03
CA ALA A 46 -9.61 -36.47 -17.10
C ALA A 46 -8.40 -35.56 -17.35
N ILE A 47 -8.04 -35.33 -18.62
CA ILE A 47 -6.94 -34.42 -19.00
C ILE A 47 -7.22 -33.01 -18.48
N TRP A 48 -8.43 -32.48 -18.70
CA TRP A 48 -8.77 -31.12 -18.27
C TRP A 48 -8.86 -30.99 -16.76
N VAL A 49 -9.35 -32.00 -16.05
CA VAL A 49 -9.29 -32.04 -14.58
C VAL A 49 -7.85 -31.96 -14.07
N LEU A 50 -6.93 -32.71 -14.71
CA LEU A 50 -5.53 -32.67 -14.34
C LEU A 50 -4.86 -31.31 -14.65
N ILE A 51 -5.20 -30.69 -15.81
CA ILE A 51 -4.72 -29.35 -16.15
C ILE A 51 -5.22 -28.32 -15.14
N ILE A 52 -6.51 -28.31 -14.83
CA ILE A 52 -7.11 -27.37 -13.87
C ILE A 52 -6.52 -27.60 -12.48
N ALA A 53 -6.37 -28.85 -12.05
CA ALA A 53 -5.74 -29.18 -10.77
C ALA A 53 -4.27 -28.74 -10.74
N GLY A 54 -3.55 -28.90 -11.84
CA GLY A 54 -2.14 -28.42 -11.97
C GLY A 54 -2.03 -26.90 -11.91
N LEU A 55 -2.94 -26.16 -12.57
CA LEU A 55 -3.01 -24.71 -12.49
C LEU A 55 -3.34 -24.25 -11.07
N PHE A 56 -4.30 -24.93 -10.43
CA PHE A 56 -4.67 -24.62 -9.05
C PHE A 56 -3.51 -24.91 -8.06
N ALA A 57 -2.82 -26.04 -8.27
CA ALA A 57 -1.63 -26.35 -7.50
C ALA A 57 -0.52 -25.30 -7.73
N ALA A 58 -0.34 -24.81 -8.96
CA ALA A 58 0.59 -23.72 -9.24
C ALA A 58 0.27 -22.45 -8.48
N LEU A 59 -1.00 -22.03 -8.41
CA LEU A 59 -1.43 -20.88 -7.62
C LEU A 59 -1.17 -21.05 -6.11
N ILE A 60 -1.20 -22.28 -5.59
CA ILE A 60 -0.95 -22.54 -4.19
C ILE A 60 0.56 -22.64 -3.90
N PHE A 61 1.32 -23.32 -4.75
CA PHE A 61 2.68 -23.77 -4.44
C PHE A 61 3.77 -23.08 -5.24
N LEU A 62 3.44 -22.32 -6.33
CA LEU A 62 4.47 -21.64 -7.10
C LEU A 62 5.21 -20.65 -6.20
N PRO A 63 6.54 -20.73 -6.08
CA PRO A 63 7.30 -19.77 -5.31
C PRO A 63 7.22 -18.37 -5.98
N ILE A 64 6.96 -17.35 -5.20
CA ILE A 64 7.09 -15.97 -5.63
C ILE A 64 8.45 -15.48 -5.19
N SER A 65 9.27 -14.98 -6.14
CA SER A 65 10.56 -14.40 -5.81
C SER A 65 10.39 -13.09 -5.04
N THR A 66 11.22 -12.93 -4.03
CA THR A 66 11.44 -11.67 -3.31
C THR A 66 12.90 -11.22 -3.44
N ASP A 67 13.62 -11.79 -4.41
CA ASP A 67 15.00 -11.40 -4.72
C ASP A 67 15.02 -9.95 -5.22
N GLY A 68 16.05 -9.20 -4.86
CA GLY A 68 16.20 -7.80 -5.25
C GLY A 68 15.33 -6.81 -4.45
N LEU A 69 14.58 -7.28 -3.43
CA LEU A 69 13.80 -6.42 -2.54
C LEU A 69 14.54 -6.06 -1.23
N GLY A 70 15.84 -6.28 -1.20
CA GLY A 70 16.71 -5.82 -0.11
C GLY A 70 17.05 -4.33 -0.21
N PRO A 71 17.64 -3.75 0.84
CA PRO A 71 17.99 -2.33 0.89
C PRO A 71 19.25 -2.02 0.06
N HIS A 72 19.30 -0.81 -0.49
CA HIS A 72 20.45 -0.23 -1.18
C HIS A 72 20.68 1.18 -0.66
N PRO A 73 21.10 1.35 0.62
CA PRO A 73 21.22 2.65 1.27
C PRO A 73 22.30 3.52 0.64
N ASP A 74 21.97 4.79 0.40
CA ASP A 74 22.87 5.85 -0.04
C ASP A 74 22.47 7.17 0.66
N PRO A 75 22.59 7.24 2.00
CA PRO A 75 22.05 8.34 2.80
C PRO A 75 22.75 9.66 2.51
N THR A 76 21.98 10.73 2.39
CA THR A 76 22.51 12.08 2.28
C THR A 76 23.08 12.56 3.62
N ALA A 77 24.21 13.25 3.57
CA ALA A 77 24.94 13.66 4.79
C ALA A 77 24.55 15.07 5.28
N THR A 78 23.99 15.92 4.42
CA THR A 78 23.67 17.32 4.75
C THR A 78 22.28 17.71 4.23
N TYR A 79 21.74 18.78 4.80
CA TYR A 79 20.47 19.35 4.39
C TYR A 79 20.45 19.72 2.89
N GLU A 80 21.54 20.34 2.41
CA GLU A 80 21.66 20.76 1.02
C GLU A 80 21.72 19.58 0.06
N ALA A 81 22.41 18.50 0.44
CA ALA A 81 22.46 17.27 -0.34
C ALA A 81 21.08 16.59 -0.40
N ALA A 82 20.36 16.57 0.73
CA ALA A 82 19.02 16.06 0.81
C ALA A 82 18.03 16.86 -0.06
N LEU A 83 18.10 18.19 0.01
CA LEU A 83 17.28 19.07 -0.82
C LEU A 83 17.55 18.85 -2.31
N ALA A 84 18.83 18.81 -2.71
CA ALA A 84 19.21 18.58 -4.10
C ALA A 84 18.72 17.21 -4.62
N ARG A 85 18.78 16.16 -3.77
CA ARG A 85 18.29 14.83 -4.13
C ARG A 85 16.79 14.79 -4.23
N PHE A 86 16.06 15.44 -3.32
CA PHE A 86 14.60 15.59 -3.38
C PHE A 86 14.15 16.33 -4.65
N GLU A 87 14.82 17.42 -5.01
CA GLU A 87 14.54 18.18 -6.23
C GLU A 87 14.81 17.35 -7.49
N ALA A 88 15.92 16.60 -7.52
CA ALA A 88 16.26 15.73 -8.63
C ALA A 88 15.26 14.56 -8.79
N ASP A 89 14.85 13.92 -7.69
CA ASP A 89 13.85 12.87 -7.69
C ASP A 89 12.51 13.38 -8.21
N THR A 90 12.05 14.52 -7.68
CA THR A 90 10.80 15.15 -8.11
C THR A 90 10.84 15.55 -9.59
N ALA A 91 11.97 16.06 -10.08
CA ALA A 91 12.15 16.46 -11.48
C ALA A 91 12.29 15.28 -12.45
N SER A 92 12.57 14.08 -11.95
CA SER A 92 12.69 12.86 -12.76
C SER A 92 11.34 12.39 -13.32
N GLU A 93 10.23 12.76 -12.69
CA GLU A 93 8.88 12.41 -13.15
C GLU A 93 8.53 13.22 -14.39
N THR A 94 8.21 12.51 -15.47
CA THR A 94 7.86 13.11 -16.77
C THR A 94 6.37 13.04 -17.08
N THR A 95 5.64 12.18 -16.37
CA THR A 95 4.19 12.05 -16.52
C THR A 95 3.50 13.24 -15.84
N PRO A 96 2.52 13.89 -16.49
CA PRO A 96 1.82 15.01 -15.87
C PRO A 96 1.17 14.61 -14.55
N LEU A 97 1.52 15.32 -13.49
CA LEU A 97 0.93 15.12 -12.16
C LEU A 97 -0.39 15.89 -12.02
N ASN A 98 -1.28 15.35 -11.18
CA ASN A 98 -2.36 16.11 -10.58
C ASN A 98 -1.75 17.26 -9.77
N ALA A 99 -2.27 18.47 -9.91
CA ALA A 99 -1.72 19.66 -9.25
C ALA A 99 -1.65 19.55 -7.70
N LEU A 100 -2.46 18.67 -7.10
CA LEU A 100 -2.49 18.41 -5.67
C LEU A 100 -1.48 17.33 -5.23
N CYS A 101 -0.82 16.64 -6.17
CA CYS A 101 -0.09 15.40 -5.90
C CYS A 101 1.43 15.51 -5.97
N SER A 102 1.97 16.71 -6.06
CA SER A 102 3.43 16.90 -6.03
C SER A 102 3.99 16.48 -4.67
N PRO A 103 5.15 15.79 -4.64
CA PRO A 103 5.91 15.61 -3.39
C PRO A 103 6.19 16.95 -2.71
N GLN A 104 6.31 16.96 -1.39
CA GLN A 104 6.51 18.18 -0.61
C GLN A 104 7.63 17.99 0.41
N LEU A 105 8.43 19.03 0.58
CA LEU A 105 9.38 19.16 1.68
C LEU A 105 9.07 20.45 2.46
N LEU A 106 8.54 20.28 3.68
CA LEU A 106 8.39 21.37 4.62
C LEU A 106 9.68 21.42 5.45
N GLY A 107 10.57 22.34 5.13
CA GLY A 107 11.90 22.41 5.70
C GLY A 107 12.17 23.71 6.43
N HIS A 108 12.86 23.63 7.59
CA HIS A 108 13.30 24.79 8.37
C HIS A 108 14.60 25.44 7.83
N GLY A 109 15.08 24.99 6.67
CA GLY A 109 16.31 25.53 6.05
C GLY A 109 17.60 24.94 6.62
N ASN A 110 17.50 23.99 7.53
CA ASN A 110 18.61 23.28 8.16
C ASN A 110 18.16 21.92 8.66
N ARG A 111 19.10 21.06 9.00
CA ARG A 111 18.84 19.79 9.67
C ARG A 111 18.21 20.03 11.04
N THR A 112 17.14 19.31 11.38
CA THR A 112 16.44 19.39 12.66
C THR A 112 16.72 18.17 13.53
N ASP A 113 16.31 18.18 14.80
CA ASP A 113 16.45 17.02 15.70
C ASP A 113 15.67 15.81 15.15
N LYS A 114 14.53 16.05 14.47
CA LYS A 114 13.70 15.00 13.90
C LYS A 114 13.23 15.36 12.49
N VAL A 115 13.23 14.38 11.58
CA VAL A 115 12.53 14.44 10.30
C VAL A 115 11.45 13.37 10.26
N VAL A 116 10.29 13.73 9.72
CA VAL A 116 9.18 12.78 9.51
C VAL A 116 8.94 12.60 8.03
N VAL A 117 9.11 11.37 7.57
CA VAL A 117 8.75 10.94 6.20
C VAL A 117 7.31 10.46 6.23
N LEU A 118 6.47 11.00 5.33
CA LEU A 118 5.06 10.66 5.20
C LEU A 118 4.82 9.98 3.85
N ILE A 119 4.26 8.76 3.89
CA ILE A 119 4.01 7.93 2.71
C ILE A 119 2.53 7.54 2.65
N HIS A 120 1.84 8.00 1.62
CA HIS A 120 0.40 7.81 1.42
C HIS A 120 0.02 6.38 0.97
N GLY A 121 -1.27 6.07 0.97
CA GLY A 121 -1.83 4.81 0.46
C GLY A 121 -1.84 4.72 -1.07
N VAL A 122 -1.99 3.49 -1.60
CA VAL A 122 -2.14 3.27 -3.04
C VAL A 122 -3.37 4.00 -3.57
N SER A 123 -3.29 4.52 -4.80
CA SER A 123 -4.31 5.34 -5.46
C SER A 123 -4.60 6.70 -4.82
N SER A 124 -3.94 7.06 -3.72
CA SER A 124 -3.91 8.39 -3.12
C SER A 124 -2.67 9.16 -3.56
N CYS A 125 -2.31 10.26 -2.89
CA CYS A 125 -1.10 11.02 -3.16
C CYS A 125 -0.74 11.92 -1.96
N PRO A 126 0.37 12.72 -2.00
CA PRO A 126 0.78 13.62 -0.92
C PRO A 126 -0.30 14.53 -0.35
N GLN A 127 -1.34 14.85 -1.12
CA GLN A 127 -2.50 15.64 -0.66
C GLN A 127 -3.20 15.04 0.56
N ALA A 128 -3.14 13.73 0.77
CA ALA A 128 -3.70 13.08 1.95
C ALA A 128 -3.16 13.64 3.28
N PHE A 129 -1.96 14.22 3.25
CA PHE A 129 -1.30 14.79 4.43
C PHE A 129 -1.42 16.31 4.54
N VAL A 130 -2.29 16.94 3.73
CA VAL A 130 -2.39 18.40 3.61
C VAL A 130 -2.60 19.12 4.95
N ASP A 131 -3.39 18.54 5.84
CA ASP A 131 -3.68 19.10 7.17
C ASP A 131 -2.73 18.53 8.24
N PHE A 132 -2.17 17.34 8.02
CA PHE A 132 -1.33 16.66 9.00
C PHE A 132 0.14 17.11 8.96
N ALA A 133 0.72 17.27 7.76
CA ALA A 133 2.12 17.64 7.62
C ALA A 133 2.47 19.01 8.24
N PRO A 134 1.64 20.07 8.10
CA PRO A 134 1.88 21.33 8.79
C PRO A 134 1.96 21.22 10.32
N LEU A 135 1.15 20.34 10.93
CA LEU A 135 1.16 20.14 12.38
C LEU A 135 2.50 19.58 12.90
N LEU A 136 3.16 18.75 12.12
CA LEU A 136 4.49 18.23 12.42
C LEU A 136 5.57 19.30 12.19
N PHE A 137 5.43 20.07 11.10
CA PHE A 137 6.32 21.18 10.81
C PHE A 137 6.29 22.26 11.91
N GLU A 138 5.11 22.63 12.40
CA GLU A 138 4.94 23.58 13.52
C GLU A 138 5.56 23.09 14.82
N ARG A 139 5.79 21.78 14.98
CA ARG A 139 6.51 21.18 16.10
C ARG A 139 8.05 21.24 15.96
N GLY A 140 8.52 21.82 14.87
CA GLY A 140 9.97 22.01 14.63
C GLY A 140 10.61 20.86 13.84
N HIS A 141 9.83 19.92 13.29
CA HIS A 141 10.36 18.84 12.46
C HIS A 141 10.49 19.26 11.00
N ASN A 142 11.49 18.77 10.30
CA ASN A 142 11.42 18.73 8.85
C ASN A 142 10.44 17.63 8.44
N VAL A 143 9.59 17.89 7.45
CA VAL A 143 8.57 16.94 6.99
C VAL A 143 8.75 16.68 5.51
N LEU A 144 8.97 15.41 5.16
CA LEU A 144 9.15 14.94 3.80
C LEU A 144 7.93 14.14 3.38
N VAL A 145 7.08 14.71 2.53
CA VAL A 145 5.87 14.03 2.01
C VAL A 145 6.17 13.48 0.63
N MET A 146 6.38 12.17 0.56
CA MET A 146 6.79 11.48 -0.66
C MET A 146 5.59 10.95 -1.45
N ARG A 147 5.73 10.89 -2.78
CA ARG A 147 4.73 10.35 -3.70
C ARG A 147 5.12 8.93 -4.13
N LEU A 148 4.28 7.96 -3.82
CA LEU A 148 4.47 6.56 -4.26
C LEU A 148 4.59 6.47 -5.80
N PRO A 149 5.43 5.56 -6.32
CA PRO A 149 5.52 5.29 -7.75
C PRO A 149 4.14 5.02 -8.36
N GLN A 150 3.93 5.44 -9.62
CA GLN A 150 2.69 5.25 -10.39
C GLN A 150 1.42 5.88 -9.77
N ASN A 151 1.56 6.74 -8.76
CA ASN A 151 0.44 7.42 -8.11
C ASN A 151 0.43 8.92 -8.43
N GLY A 152 -0.70 9.59 -8.25
CA GLY A 152 -0.81 11.04 -8.31
C GLY A 152 -0.76 11.65 -9.72
N PHE A 153 -0.93 10.89 -10.79
CA PHE A 153 -1.00 11.42 -12.15
C PHE A 153 -2.28 12.23 -12.40
N ALA A 154 -2.23 13.12 -13.39
CA ALA A 154 -3.34 14.02 -13.75
C ALA A 154 -4.58 13.25 -14.21
N ASP A 155 -4.39 12.14 -14.93
CA ASP A 155 -5.47 11.23 -15.28
C ASP A 155 -5.82 10.33 -14.11
N ARG A 156 -6.94 10.60 -13.44
CA ARG A 156 -7.42 9.84 -12.30
C ARG A 156 -8.09 8.50 -12.66
N ALA A 157 -8.33 8.26 -13.94
CA ALA A 157 -8.85 7.00 -14.47
C ALA A 157 -7.75 6.17 -15.16
N THR A 158 -6.50 6.49 -14.88
CA THR A 158 -5.32 5.78 -15.41
C THR A 158 -5.26 4.33 -14.90
N ASP A 159 -4.65 3.45 -15.68
CA ASP A 159 -4.26 2.09 -15.32
C ASP A 159 -2.80 1.97 -14.84
N ALA A 160 -2.13 3.11 -14.62
CA ALA A 160 -0.71 3.19 -14.26
C ALA A 160 -0.33 2.34 -13.03
N LEU A 161 -1.26 2.12 -12.09
CA LEU A 161 -1.00 1.24 -10.94
C LEU A 161 -0.67 -0.21 -11.37
N GLY A 162 -1.01 -0.62 -12.60
CA GLY A 162 -0.65 -1.91 -13.16
C GLY A 162 0.83 -2.07 -13.48
N ASP A 163 1.54 -0.95 -13.64
CA ASP A 163 2.97 -0.92 -13.93
C ASP A 163 3.84 -0.84 -12.66
N MET A 164 3.22 -0.59 -11.49
CA MET A 164 3.92 -0.53 -10.21
C MET A 164 4.50 -1.89 -9.82
N THR A 165 5.76 -1.92 -9.40
CA THR A 165 6.47 -3.13 -8.98
C THR A 165 6.94 -3.06 -7.53
N ALA A 166 7.15 -4.22 -6.90
CA ALA A 166 7.69 -4.30 -5.55
C ALA A 166 9.13 -3.74 -5.48
N GLU A 167 9.90 -3.88 -6.56
CA GLU A 167 11.24 -3.31 -6.69
C GLU A 167 11.22 -1.78 -6.68
N GLU A 168 10.28 -1.16 -7.41
CA GLU A 168 10.09 0.30 -7.36
C GLU A 168 9.67 0.77 -5.98
N LEU A 169 8.81 0.03 -5.27
CA LEU A 169 8.41 0.35 -3.91
C LEU A 169 9.56 0.24 -2.91
N ALA A 170 10.41 -0.78 -3.04
CA ALA A 170 11.61 -0.94 -2.21
C ALA A 170 12.63 0.19 -2.47
N ALA A 171 12.91 0.48 -3.75
CA ALA A 171 13.79 1.58 -4.15
C ALA A 171 13.26 2.96 -3.70
N PHE A 172 11.94 3.16 -3.76
CA PHE A 172 11.27 4.34 -3.23
C PHE A 172 11.45 4.45 -1.71
N GLY A 173 11.35 3.34 -0.98
CA GLY A 173 11.64 3.30 0.45
C GLY A 173 13.08 3.71 0.76
N ASP A 174 14.06 3.17 0.01
CA ASP A 174 15.47 3.59 0.11
C ASP A 174 15.64 5.09 -0.13
N THR A 175 15.14 5.59 -1.27
CA THR A 175 15.26 7.01 -1.63
C THR A 175 14.65 7.93 -0.56
N SER A 176 13.49 7.55 -0.02
CA SER A 176 12.80 8.34 1.01
C SER A 176 13.62 8.45 2.30
N VAL A 177 14.18 7.32 2.78
CA VAL A 177 15.04 7.29 3.97
C VAL A 177 16.37 7.99 3.72
N ASP A 178 16.98 7.80 2.54
CA ASP A 178 18.23 8.43 2.17
C ASP A 178 18.15 9.96 2.13
N ILE A 179 17.05 10.51 1.62
CA ILE A 179 16.79 11.96 1.66
C ILE A 179 16.60 12.41 3.12
N ALA A 180 15.80 11.66 3.89
CA ALA A 180 15.49 11.99 5.27
C ALA A 180 16.75 12.05 6.15
N ALA A 181 17.75 11.20 5.93
CA ALA A 181 18.99 11.16 6.69
C ALA A 181 19.74 12.50 6.72
N GLY A 182 19.64 13.30 5.66
CA GLY A 182 20.22 14.66 5.62
C GLY A 182 19.32 15.74 6.24
N LEU A 183 18.04 15.46 6.47
CA LEU A 183 17.05 16.42 6.94
C LEU A 183 16.89 16.43 8.48
N GLY A 184 17.14 15.31 9.15
CA GLY A 184 16.98 15.20 10.61
C GLY A 184 18.07 14.34 11.24
N GLU A 185 18.22 14.45 12.58
CA GLU A 185 19.08 13.55 13.34
C GLU A 185 18.37 12.23 13.63
N GLU A 186 17.09 12.30 14.01
CA GLU A 186 16.18 11.16 14.16
C GLU A 186 15.28 11.07 12.92
N VAL A 187 15.26 9.90 12.27
CA VAL A 187 14.46 9.62 11.09
C VAL A 187 13.22 8.82 11.48
N VAL A 188 12.05 9.41 11.35
CA VAL A 188 10.76 8.75 11.54
C VAL A 188 10.11 8.51 10.18
N VAL A 189 9.72 7.27 9.89
CA VAL A 189 8.98 6.91 8.68
C VAL A 189 7.56 6.52 9.04
N LEU A 190 6.59 7.30 8.58
CA LEU A 190 5.18 7.00 8.73
C LEU A 190 4.57 6.66 7.36
N GLY A 191 3.91 5.53 7.27
CA GLY A 191 3.19 5.13 6.07
C GLY A 191 1.80 4.61 6.39
N ILE A 192 0.83 4.93 5.53
CA ILE A 192 -0.53 4.41 5.62
C ILE A 192 -0.83 3.46 4.48
N SER A 193 -1.54 2.36 4.76
CA SER A 193 -1.96 1.39 3.73
C SER A 193 -0.76 0.84 2.94
N ALA A 194 -0.66 1.05 1.64
CA ALA A 194 0.52 0.71 0.83
C ALA A 194 1.79 1.43 1.31
N GLY A 195 1.68 2.69 1.73
CA GLY A 195 2.77 3.40 2.42
C GLY A 195 3.18 2.71 3.72
N GLY A 196 2.22 2.11 4.45
CA GLY A 196 2.47 1.28 5.62
C GLY A 196 3.26 0.00 5.29
N THR A 197 3.07 -0.57 4.11
CA THR A 197 3.90 -1.70 3.62
C THR A 197 5.34 -1.25 3.36
N VAL A 198 5.52 -0.05 2.77
CA VAL A 198 6.86 0.53 2.57
C VAL A 198 7.52 0.87 3.90
N ALA A 199 6.76 1.42 4.87
CA ALA A 199 7.26 1.67 6.23
C ALA A 199 7.66 0.36 6.94
N ALA A 200 6.90 -0.73 6.75
CA ALA A 200 7.26 -2.06 7.25
C ALA A 200 8.55 -2.59 6.62
N TRP A 201 8.73 -2.36 5.31
CA TRP A 201 9.96 -2.70 4.61
C TRP A 201 11.14 -1.87 5.13
N ALA A 202 10.97 -0.57 5.31
CA ALA A 202 12.00 0.29 5.91
C ALA A 202 12.33 -0.13 7.34
N ALA A 203 11.32 -0.47 8.16
CA ALA A 203 11.53 -1.00 9.50
C ALA A 203 12.39 -2.27 9.52
N GLN A 204 12.14 -3.18 8.58
CA GLN A 204 12.86 -4.44 8.50
C GLN A 204 14.31 -4.26 8.01
N ASN A 205 14.55 -3.32 7.08
CA ASN A 205 15.76 -3.30 6.29
C ASN A 205 16.70 -2.11 6.59
N ARG A 206 16.23 -1.03 7.22
CA ARG A 206 16.99 0.23 7.36
C ARG A 206 17.31 0.53 8.83
N ALA A 207 18.59 0.39 9.17
CA ALA A 207 19.08 0.67 10.52
C ALA A 207 19.20 2.18 10.83
N ASP A 208 19.10 3.03 9.82
CA ASP A 208 19.06 4.48 9.92
C ASP A 208 17.61 5.03 10.03
N VAL A 209 16.63 4.17 10.23
CA VAL A 209 15.28 4.52 10.67
C VAL A 209 15.19 4.36 12.18
N ASP A 210 15.04 5.47 12.92
CA ASP A 210 14.92 5.47 14.37
C ASP A 210 13.53 4.98 14.80
N ARG A 211 12.49 5.34 14.03
CA ARG A 211 11.13 4.91 14.29
C ARG A 211 10.33 4.69 13.00
N ALA A 212 9.71 3.54 12.89
CA ALA A 212 8.73 3.26 11.83
C ALA A 212 7.31 3.24 12.43
N VAL A 213 6.38 3.98 11.82
CA VAL A 213 4.97 4.04 12.19
C VAL A 213 4.13 3.51 11.05
N LEU A 214 3.50 2.37 11.28
CA LEU A 214 2.66 1.68 10.30
C LEU A 214 1.19 1.98 10.63
N LEU A 215 0.52 2.75 9.77
CA LEU A 215 -0.91 3.04 9.91
C LEU A 215 -1.71 2.13 8.98
N ALA A 216 -2.61 1.33 9.52
CA ALA A 216 -3.45 0.41 8.75
C ALA A 216 -2.68 -0.22 7.56
N PRO A 217 -1.52 -0.87 7.78
CA PRO A 217 -0.61 -1.27 6.71
C PRO A 217 -1.26 -2.31 5.79
N PHE A 218 -1.09 -2.14 4.46
CA PHE A 218 -1.62 -3.08 3.49
C PHE A 218 -0.71 -4.32 3.35
N LEU A 219 -0.83 -5.27 4.26
CA LEU A 219 -0.09 -6.54 4.23
C LEU A 219 -0.92 -7.69 3.64
N GLY A 220 -2.23 -7.48 3.53
CA GLY A 220 -3.20 -8.41 2.95
C GLY A 220 -4.58 -7.79 2.90
N LEU A 221 -5.45 -8.36 2.05
CA LEU A 221 -6.84 -7.95 1.90
C LEU A 221 -7.69 -8.37 3.09
N SER A 222 -8.58 -7.47 3.54
CA SER A 222 -9.57 -7.75 4.58
C SER A 222 -10.48 -8.93 4.21
N GLY A 223 -10.99 -9.62 5.22
CA GLY A 223 -11.89 -10.77 5.05
C GLY A 223 -11.20 -12.08 4.66
N PHE A 224 -9.88 -12.07 4.52
CA PHE A 224 -9.09 -13.25 4.17
C PHE A 224 -7.90 -13.40 5.13
N GLY A 225 -7.71 -14.60 5.68
CA GLY A 225 -6.53 -14.91 6.50
C GLY A 225 -5.25 -15.00 5.67
N THR A 226 -4.11 -15.02 6.36
CA THR A 226 -2.76 -14.99 5.77
C THR A 226 -2.53 -16.05 4.69
N ALA A 227 -3.00 -17.29 4.89
CA ALA A 227 -2.82 -18.36 3.92
C ALA A 227 -3.55 -18.07 2.59
N PHE A 228 -4.77 -17.54 2.65
CA PHE A 228 -5.55 -17.23 1.45
C PHE A 228 -5.04 -15.98 0.76
N ASN A 229 -4.60 -14.97 1.50
CA ASN A 229 -3.93 -13.80 0.94
C ASN A 229 -2.69 -14.18 0.09
N LYS A 230 -1.92 -15.20 0.49
CA LYS A 230 -0.81 -15.74 -0.33
C LYS A 230 -1.29 -16.34 -1.66
N VAL A 231 -2.46 -16.95 -1.71
CA VAL A 231 -3.05 -17.46 -2.96
C VAL A 231 -3.55 -16.32 -3.84
N LEU A 232 -4.24 -15.34 -3.24
CA LEU A 232 -4.71 -14.14 -3.95
C LEU A 232 -3.54 -13.36 -4.58
N MET A 233 -2.47 -13.11 -3.81
CA MET A 233 -1.27 -12.45 -4.33
C MET A 233 -0.73 -13.18 -5.57
N ARG A 234 -0.60 -14.52 -5.52
CA ARG A 234 -0.15 -15.29 -6.69
C ARG A 234 -1.09 -15.14 -7.89
N ALA A 235 -2.38 -15.18 -7.65
CA ALA A 235 -3.37 -14.98 -8.71
C ALA A 235 -3.23 -13.59 -9.34
N MET A 236 -3.07 -12.54 -8.53
CA MET A 236 -2.89 -11.17 -8.99
C MET A 236 -1.59 -10.97 -9.78
N LEU A 237 -0.50 -11.64 -9.40
CA LEU A 237 0.79 -11.56 -10.09
C LEU A 237 0.85 -12.40 -11.37
N LEU A 238 0.14 -13.53 -11.43
CA LEU A 238 0.23 -14.49 -12.54
C LEU A 238 -0.85 -14.28 -13.61
N LEU A 239 -1.98 -13.70 -13.25
CA LEU A 239 -3.06 -13.40 -14.18
C LEU A 239 -2.85 -12.04 -14.84
N PRO A 240 -3.51 -11.78 -15.99
CA PRO A 240 -3.54 -10.44 -16.56
C PRO A 240 -4.06 -9.42 -15.56
N ASP A 241 -3.57 -8.18 -15.64
CA ASP A 241 -4.09 -7.11 -14.77
C ASP A 241 -5.54 -6.79 -15.10
N PHE A 242 -6.32 -6.55 -14.05
CA PHE A 242 -7.71 -6.12 -14.15
C PHE A 242 -7.87 -4.80 -13.38
N PRO A 243 -8.03 -3.67 -14.09
CA PRO A 243 -8.37 -2.42 -13.43
C PRO A 243 -9.79 -2.51 -12.84
N ILE A 244 -9.90 -2.24 -11.54
CA ILE A 244 -11.15 -2.33 -10.79
C ILE A 244 -11.55 -0.91 -10.35
N TRP A 245 -12.78 -0.49 -10.66
CA TRP A 245 -13.31 0.76 -10.14
C TRP A 245 -13.53 0.66 -8.64
N LYS A 246 -13.03 1.62 -7.87
CA LYS A 246 -13.28 1.70 -6.43
C LYS A 246 -14.77 1.78 -6.13
N ASP A 247 -15.46 2.68 -6.85
CA ASP A 247 -16.90 2.79 -6.84
C ASP A 247 -17.42 2.86 -8.27
N PRO A 248 -18.04 1.79 -8.78
CA PRO A 248 -18.62 1.78 -10.12
C PRO A 248 -19.71 2.84 -10.34
N ALA A 249 -20.41 3.29 -9.28
CA ALA A 249 -21.44 4.32 -9.35
C ALA A 249 -20.85 5.71 -9.64
N LEU A 250 -19.59 5.96 -9.28
CA LEU A 250 -18.90 7.22 -9.51
C LEU A 250 -18.23 7.34 -10.89
N ARG A 251 -18.31 6.29 -11.71
CA ARG A 251 -17.65 6.19 -13.00
C ARG A 251 -18.00 7.32 -13.96
N GLU A 252 -19.25 7.75 -13.97
CA GLU A 252 -19.74 8.78 -14.91
C GLU A 252 -19.44 10.21 -14.47
N ASN A 253 -19.30 10.43 -13.15
CA ASN A 253 -19.22 11.79 -12.60
C ASN A 253 -17.87 12.14 -11.97
N PHE A 254 -16.93 11.19 -11.84
CA PHE A 254 -15.63 11.39 -11.16
C PHE A 254 -15.77 12.07 -9.79
N VAL A 255 -16.88 11.83 -9.10
CA VAL A 255 -17.11 12.35 -7.76
C VAL A 255 -16.23 11.57 -6.78
N GLY A 256 -15.77 12.21 -5.73
CA GLY A 256 -14.86 11.66 -4.75
C GLY A 256 -13.64 12.55 -4.56
N MET A 257 -12.65 12.10 -3.82
CA MET A 257 -11.45 12.87 -3.53
C MET A 257 -10.75 13.33 -4.81
N PRO A 258 -10.48 14.64 -4.99
CA PRO A 258 -9.96 15.19 -6.23
C PRO A 258 -8.54 14.70 -6.56
N HIS A 259 -7.83 14.17 -5.59
CA HIS A 259 -6.46 13.71 -5.69
C HIS A 259 -6.33 12.18 -5.80
N ALA A 260 -7.40 11.43 -5.58
CA ALA A 260 -7.36 9.96 -5.59
C ALA A 260 -7.74 9.38 -6.95
N TYR A 261 -7.09 8.28 -7.32
CA TYR A 261 -7.48 7.48 -8.48
C TYR A 261 -8.81 6.79 -8.28
N GLN A 262 -9.54 6.62 -9.38
CA GLN A 262 -10.81 5.91 -9.40
C GLN A 262 -10.63 4.41 -9.68
N LEU A 263 -9.48 4.03 -10.22
CA LEU A 263 -9.14 2.65 -10.55
C LEU A 263 -8.11 2.10 -9.59
N GLN A 264 -8.27 0.83 -9.26
CA GLN A 264 -7.29 -0.03 -8.61
C GLN A 264 -6.78 -1.06 -9.62
N SER A 265 -5.54 -1.51 -9.48
CA SER A 265 -4.95 -2.58 -10.27
C SER A 265 -4.83 -3.84 -9.43
N THR A 266 -5.23 -4.98 -9.99
CA THR A 266 -5.00 -6.28 -9.34
C THR A 266 -3.50 -6.60 -9.29
N ARG A 267 -2.76 -6.29 -10.36
CA ARG A 267 -1.30 -6.49 -10.41
C ARG A 267 -0.58 -5.60 -9.42
N GLY A 268 -0.86 -4.29 -9.40
CA GLY A 268 -0.25 -3.36 -8.44
C GLY A 268 -0.54 -3.76 -6.99
N THR A 269 -1.78 -4.21 -6.71
CA THR A 269 -2.12 -4.80 -5.40
C THR A 269 -1.28 -6.04 -5.09
N GLY A 270 -1.09 -6.93 -6.06
CA GLY A 270 -0.22 -8.11 -5.93
C GLY A 270 1.24 -7.76 -5.65
N GLU A 271 1.77 -6.70 -6.26
CA GLU A 271 3.14 -6.24 -6.05
C GLU A 271 3.34 -5.63 -4.65
N ILE A 272 2.36 -4.89 -4.12
CA ILE A 272 2.40 -4.43 -2.72
C ILE A 272 2.42 -5.64 -1.77
N MET A 273 1.58 -6.65 -2.01
CA MET A 273 1.57 -7.88 -1.22
C MET A 273 2.87 -8.68 -1.38
N ARG A 274 3.56 -8.58 -2.53
CA ARG A 274 4.87 -9.19 -2.75
C ARG A 274 5.96 -8.49 -1.92
N LEU A 275 5.90 -7.17 -1.79
CA LEU A 275 6.78 -6.43 -0.87
C LEU A 275 6.49 -6.85 0.59
N ALA A 276 5.22 -6.95 0.99
CA ALA A 276 4.85 -7.47 2.31
C ALA A 276 5.39 -8.89 2.53
N LEU A 277 5.33 -9.78 1.52
CA LEU A 277 5.92 -11.13 1.60
C LEU A 277 7.43 -11.09 1.84
N ALA A 278 8.15 -10.13 1.22
CA ALA A 278 9.58 -9.94 1.48
C ALA A 278 9.83 -9.57 2.94
N VAL A 279 9.06 -8.63 3.49
CA VAL A 279 9.15 -8.25 4.90
C VAL A 279 8.93 -9.45 5.82
N PHE A 280 7.88 -10.25 5.58
CA PHE A 280 7.62 -11.46 6.37
C PHE A 280 8.77 -12.46 6.32
N ARG A 281 9.37 -12.69 5.15
CA ARG A 281 10.50 -13.62 5.00
C ARG A 281 11.73 -13.13 5.74
N GLN A 282 12.06 -11.86 5.58
CA GLN A 282 13.20 -11.23 6.26
C GLN A 282 12.99 -11.20 7.79
N ALA A 283 11.76 -10.94 8.25
CA ALA A 283 11.42 -10.97 9.67
C ALA A 283 11.55 -12.38 10.30
N MET A 284 11.31 -13.43 9.52
CA MET A 284 11.59 -14.82 9.96
C MET A 284 13.07 -15.16 10.01
N GLU A 285 13.92 -14.40 9.29
CA GLU A 285 15.37 -14.60 9.27
C GLU A 285 16.09 -13.75 10.33
N GLY A 286 15.51 -12.64 10.78
CA GLY A 286 16.11 -11.77 11.78
C GLY A 286 15.21 -10.62 12.23
N ALA A 287 15.61 -10.01 13.34
CA ALA A 287 14.93 -8.84 13.89
C ALA A 287 14.94 -7.67 12.90
N PRO A 288 13.90 -6.79 12.94
CA PRO A 288 13.91 -5.56 12.15
C PRO A 288 15.07 -4.66 12.53
N ALA A 289 15.56 -3.91 11.55
CA ALA A 289 16.74 -3.05 11.69
C ALA A 289 16.42 -1.70 12.34
N ALA A 290 15.19 -1.21 12.23
CA ALA A 290 14.78 0.08 12.80
C ALA A 290 14.87 0.10 14.33
N GLY A 291 15.16 1.27 14.90
CA GLY A 291 15.30 1.48 16.34
C GLY A 291 14.02 1.18 17.12
N SER A 292 12.87 1.52 16.56
CA SER A 292 11.54 1.21 17.14
C SER A 292 10.46 1.11 16.09
N ILE A 293 9.38 0.38 16.40
CA ILE A 293 8.24 0.18 15.50
C ILE A 293 6.95 0.45 16.28
N ALA A 294 6.05 1.20 15.68
CA ALA A 294 4.67 1.35 16.14
C ALA A 294 3.71 0.91 15.03
N VAL A 295 2.70 0.15 15.40
CA VAL A 295 1.66 -0.35 14.48
C VAL A 295 0.31 0.14 14.97
N VAL A 296 -0.39 0.86 14.12
CA VAL A 296 -1.72 1.41 14.39
C VAL A 296 -2.72 0.74 13.47
N THR A 297 -3.74 0.12 14.03
CA THR A 297 -4.83 -0.53 13.30
C THR A 297 -6.17 0.10 13.64
N ASN A 298 -7.18 -0.22 12.84
CA ASN A 298 -8.55 0.20 13.03
C ASN A 298 -9.45 -1.04 12.95
N ASP A 299 -10.18 -1.34 14.02
CA ASP A 299 -11.06 -2.53 14.09
C ASP A 299 -12.24 -2.46 13.11
N ALA A 300 -12.59 -1.25 12.63
CA ALA A 300 -13.63 -1.06 11.61
C ALA A 300 -13.09 -1.17 10.17
N ASP A 301 -11.79 -1.41 9.97
CA ASP A 301 -11.17 -1.44 8.65
C ASP A 301 -11.69 -2.60 7.79
N THR A 302 -12.21 -2.27 6.62
CA THR A 302 -12.71 -3.24 5.64
C THR A 302 -11.81 -3.39 4.41
N ALA A 303 -10.73 -2.64 4.33
CA ALA A 303 -9.80 -2.66 3.20
C ALA A 303 -8.61 -3.60 3.45
N VAL A 304 -7.99 -3.49 4.62
CA VAL A 304 -6.78 -4.26 4.96
C VAL A 304 -7.05 -5.28 6.07
N SER A 305 -6.24 -6.33 6.12
CA SER A 305 -6.39 -7.41 7.09
C SER A 305 -5.57 -7.11 8.36
N ASN A 306 -6.26 -6.78 9.46
CA ASN A 306 -5.63 -6.66 10.76
C ASN A 306 -5.01 -8.00 11.21
N GLU A 307 -5.62 -9.15 10.88
CA GLU A 307 -5.06 -10.49 11.17
C GLU A 307 -3.65 -10.66 10.56
N VAL A 308 -3.46 -10.26 9.29
CA VAL A 308 -2.15 -10.35 8.63
C VAL A 308 -1.15 -9.37 9.27
N THR A 309 -1.62 -8.22 9.73
CA THR A 309 -0.79 -7.26 10.47
C THR A 309 -0.35 -7.83 11.81
N ASP A 310 -1.25 -8.44 12.56
CA ASP A 310 -0.96 -9.10 13.84
C ASP A 310 0.03 -10.27 13.66
N ASP A 311 -0.09 -11.03 12.56
CA ASP A 311 0.88 -12.09 12.22
C ASP A 311 2.29 -11.52 12.02
N LEU A 312 2.46 -10.37 11.33
CA LEU A 312 3.77 -9.74 11.19
C LEU A 312 4.31 -9.25 12.53
N VAL A 313 3.49 -8.62 13.35
CA VAL A 313 3.86 -8.19 14.71
C VAL A 313 4.32 -9.39 15.55
N ALA A 314 3.62 -10.52 15.44
CA ALA A 314 4.00 -11.75 16.14
C ALA A 314 5.38 -12.26 15.67
N VAL A 315 5.62 -12.30 14.36
CA VAL A 315 6.93 -12.70 13.79
C VAL A 315 8.05 -11.76 14.27
N TRP A 316 7.84 -10.46 14.28
CA TRP A 316 8.82 -9.51 14.82
C TRP A 316 9.10 -9.70 16.30
N ARG A 317 8.06 -10.03 17.10
CA ARG A 317 8.24 -10.33 18.52
C ARG A 317 9.03 -11.64 18.74
N GLU A 318 8.78 -12.64 17.92
CA GLU A 318 9.56 -13.90 17.94
C GLU A 318 11.03 -13.66 17.54
N ALA A 319 11.28 -12.71 16.65
CA ALA A 319 12.62 -12.28 16.28
C ALA A 319 13.31 -11.36 17.32
N GLY A 320 12.63 -11.05 18.44
CA GLY A 320 13.18 -10.27 19.55
C GLY A 320 12.88 -8.78 19.52
N ALA A 321 12.10 -8.27 18.56
CA ALA A 321 11.62 -6.89 18.57
C ALA A 321 10.43 -6.72 19.52
N ASN A 322 10.13 -5.46 19.87
CA ASN A 322 8.97 -5.14 20.71
C ASN A 322 8.13 -4.00 20.07
N PRO A 323 7.40 -4.28 18.99
CA PRO A 323 6.54 -3.28 18.38
C PRO A 323 5.45 -2.80 19.35
N THR A 324 5.30 -1.48 19.47
CA THR A 324 4.14 -0.87 20.13
C THR A 324 2.93 -1.03 19.21
N THR A 325 1.77 -1.35 19.77
CA THR A 325 0.53 -1.50 19.01
C THR A 325 -0.55 -0.59 19.58
N TYR A 326 -1.28 0.10 18.72
CA TYR A 326 -2.46 0.90 19.05
C TYR A 326 -3.62 0.51 18.15
N VAL A 327 -4.82 0.41 18.69
CA VAL A 327 -6.02 0.02 17.95
C VAL A 327 -7.09 1.07 18.14
N PHE A 328 -7.56 1.66 17.04
CA PHE A 328 -8.79 2.43 17.06
C PHE A 328 -9.96 1.46 17.11
N ALA A 329 -10.79 1.60 18.14
CA ALA A 329 -11.94 0.72 18.35
C ALA A 329 -13.01 0.90 17.26
N ALA A 330 -13.72 -0.16 16.93
CA ALA A 330 -14.72 -0.16 15.85
C ALA A 330 -15.88 0.84 16.07
N ASP A 331 -16.20 1.16 17.31
CA ASP A 331 -17.26 2.11 17.67
C ASP A 331 -16.95 3.57 17.31
N HIS A 332 -15.68 3.90 17.00
CA HIS A 332 -15.32 5.20 16.42
C HIS A 332 -15.84 5.37 14.99
N GLY A 333 -16.16 4.28 14.28
CA GLY A 333 -16.71 4.34 12.93
C GLY A 333 -15.75 4.91 11.88
N LEU A 334 -14.42 4.86 12.15
CA LEU A 334 -13.40 5.37 11.24
C LEU A 334 -13.36 4.55 9.94
N GLY A 335 -13.08 5.24 8.83
CA GLY A 335 -12.75 4.62 7.55
C GLY A 335 -11.36 3.97 7.57
N HIS A 336 -10.95 3.43 6.42
CA HIS A 336 -9.61 2.86 6.23
C HIS A 336 -8.50 3.92 6.35
N GLU A 337 -8.74 5.09 5.75
CA GLU A 337 -7.77 6.17 5.67
C GLU A 337 -7.83 7.02 6.95
N LEU A 338 -6.81 6.92 7.80
CA LEU A 338 -6.78 7.56 9.12
C LEU A 338 -6.21 8.99 9.10
N ILE A 339 -5.70 9.44 7.96
CA ILE A 339 -4.96 10.71 7.82
C ILE A 339 -5.67 11.69 6.89
N ASP A 340 -6.22 11.22 5.76
CA ASP A 340 -6.82 12.09 4.76
C ASP A 340 -8.14 12.70 5.27
N PRO A 341 -8.22 14.03 5.45
CA PRO A 341 -9.43 14.66 5.99
C PRO A 341 -10.62 14.60 5.02
N LEU A 342 -10.39 14.27 3.74
CA LEU A 342 -11.43 14.16 2.73
C LEU A 342 -12.01 12.74 2.59
N GLU A 343 -11.42 11.76 3.27
CA GLU A 343 -11.93 10.39 3.26
C GLU A 343 -13.26 10.28 4.02
N PRO A 344 -14.26 9.59 3.46
CA PRO A 344 -15.48 9.30 4.19
C PRO A 344 -15.21 8.56 5.51
N GLY A 345 -15.70 9.12 6.62
CA GLY A 345 -15.47 8.59 7.97
C GLY A 345 -14.14 9.05 8.60
N ALA A 346 -13.44 10.02 7.99
CA ALA A 346 -12.28 10.65 8.63
C ALA A 346 -12.69 11.42 9.89
N ASP A 347 -11.88 11.29 10.92
CA ASP A 347 -11.97 12.11 12.15
C ASP A 347 -10.56 12.58 12.57
N PRO A 348 -10.04 13.65 11.94
CA PRO A 348 -8.75 14.23 12.29
C PRO A 348 -8.63 14.65 13.75
N ALA A 349 -9.72 15.05 14.38
CA ALA A 349 -9.71 15.43 15.79
C ALA A 349 -9.41 14.25 16.72
N LEU A 350 -9.80 13.05 16.32
CA LEU A 350 -9.50 11.81 17.03
C LEU A 350 -8.15 11.24 16.61
N THR A 351 -7.86 11.16 15.31
CA THR A 351 -6.70 10.40 14.81
C THR A 351 -5.38 11.15 14.93
N TYR A 352 -5.34 12.44 14.59
CA TYR A 352 -4.10 13.20 14.54
C TYR A 352 -3.38 13.28 15.89
N PRO A 353 -4.05 13.59 17.03
CA PRO A 353 -3.36 13.64 18.31
C PRO A 353 -2.70 12.30 18.69
N VAL A 354 -3.39 11.19 18.44
CA VAL A 354 -2.87 9.84 18.70
C VAL A 354 -1.65 9.55 17.84
N ILE A 355 -1.75 9.84 16.53
CA ILE A 355 -0.67 9.56 15.58
C ILE A 355 0.56 10.44 15.86
N ILE A 356 0.34 11.70 16.22
CA ILE A 356 1.43 12.62 16.62
C ILE A 356 2.12 12.12 17.89
N ASP A 357 1.38 11.72 18.92
CA ASP A 357 1.96 11.14 20.15
C ASP A 357 2.85 9.93 19.81
N ILE A 358 2.39 9.06 18.91
CA ILE A 358 3.15 7.90 18.44
C ILE A 358 4.42 8.33 17.69
N ILE A 359 4.36 9.34 16.82
CA ILE A 359 5.54 9.90 16.12
C ILE A 359 6.56 10.45 17.11
N GLU A 360 6.09 11.08 18.20
CA GLU A 360 6.94 11.66 19.24
C GLU A 360 7.53 10.61 20.21
N GLY A 361 7.19 9.35 20.06
CA GLY A 361 7.73 8.25 20.87
C GLY A 361 6.76 7.70 21.91
N GLY A 362 5.54 8.24 21.98
CA GLY A 362 4.46 7.71 22.82
C GLY A 362 3.87 6.40 22.27
N ASP A 363 2.84 5.92 22.95
CA ASP A 363 2.11 4.68 22.62
C ASP A 363 0.67 4.95 22.12
N GLY A 364 0.31 6.22 21.91
CA GLY A 364 -1.02 6.66 21.50
C GLY A 364 -2.00 6.87 22.67
N THR A 365 -1.61 6.52 23.89
CA THR A 365 -2.46 6.68 25.10
C THR A 365 -2.17 7.99 25.86
N GLY A 366 -1.18 8.77 25.39
CA GLY A 366 -0.80 10.04 25.99
C GLY A 366 -1.95 11.04 26.05
N SER A 367 -1.88 11.97 27.01
CA SER A 367 -2.89 13.01 27.17
C SER A 367 -2.99 13.85 25.91
N VAL A 368 -4.07 13.66 25.17
CA VAL A 368 -4.42 14.48 24.02
C VAL A 368 -4.69 15.90 24.51
N VAL A 369 -3.72 16.80 24.28
CA VAL A 369 -4.00 18.24 24.42
C VAL A 369 -4.92 18.60 23.27
N PRO A 370 -6.15 19.09 23.53
CA PRO A 370 -7.06 19.50 22.47
C PRO A 370 -6.33 20.50 21.57
N LEU A 371 -6.41 20.28 20.24
CA LEU A 371 -5.99 21.30 19.28
C LEU A 371 -6.79 22.54 19.63
N GLY A 372 -6.15 23.63 20.08
CA GLY A 372 -6.81 24.83 20.52
C GLY A 372 -7.72 25.35 19.44
N ASP A 373 -8.97 25.72 19.85
CA ASP A 373 -9.94 26.40 18.99
C ASP A 373 -9.28 27.64 18.37
N GLY A 374 -8.93 27.55 17.08
CA GLY A 374 -8.39 28.63 16.27
C GLY A 374 -9.50 29.35 15.51
#